data_e65a42244c907197004c39fe2e2c17cd
#
_entry.id   e65a42244c907197004c39fe2e2c17cd
#
_cell.length_a   1.000
_cell.length_b   1.000
_cell.length_c   1.000
_cell.angle_alpha   90.00
_cell.angle_beta   90.00
_cell.angle_gamma   90.00
#
_symmetry.space_group_name_H-M   'P 1'
#
loop_
_entity.id
_entity.type
_entity.pdbx_description
1 polymer ?
#
loop_
_entity_poly.entity_id
_entity_poly.type
_entity_poly.pdbx_seq_one_letter_code
_entity_poly.pdbx_strand_id
1 'polypeptide(L)'
;MVLVVGGGITYLVLSRDGDDSAITADAPADSPTSGAVESPTPAEASTPFEVVVPYDPPTGTVDELWQVMSDNPLTEGTLPTLGTCDLPATPVEPSVEELQAVLTAASTCLNQLWATTSSDRDLPWLSPKVVVYTHPDVPAEAVCDSQFSADAPRMCNLDSTIYWPVGYGTASDLTDPANVPGAYLWDLAYTYTNTASWNSSLTVYYVTMRDELETTDPERFDEAWRRFTLQRLCLASAASMQFPTDAEPTPAVREMLTDPGSWSEGEPPENISPESRSLWIERGFTAQGDLSVCNSWVADLEQVS
;
A
#
# COMPACT_ATOMS: atom_id res chain seq x y z
N MET A 1 -22.95 5.69 -9.42
CA MET A 1 -21.73 6.48 -9.13
C MET A 1 -20.63 5.47 -8.92
N VAL A 2 -19.58 5.53 -9.70
CA VAL A 2 -18.54 4.48 -9.72
C VAL A 2 -17.42 4.91 -8.79
N LEU A 3 -17.12 4.10 -7.77
CA LEU A 3 -15.98 4.30 -6.88
C LEU A 3 -14.68 4.06 -7.66
N VAL A 4 -13.96 5.12 -7.98
CA VAL A 4 -12.59 5.03 -8.50
C VAL A 4 -11.63 5.22 -7.35
N VAL A 5 -11.09 4.14 -6.82
CA VAL A 5 -9.99 4.19 -5.84
C VAL A 5 -8.67 4.43 -6.60
N GLY A 6 -8.47 5.67 -7.03
CA GLY A 6 -7.20 6.10 -7.61
C GLY A 6 -6.18 6.41 -6.54
N GLY A 7 -5.47 5.42 -6.04
CA GLY A 7 -4.32 5.62 -5.16
C GLY A 7 -3.08 6.05 -5.95
N GLY A 8 -3.03 7.32 -6.40
CA GLY A 8 -1.85 7.86 -7.05
C GLY A 8 -0.66 7.92 -6.10
N ILE A 9 0.28 6.99 -6.24
CA ILE A 9 1.58 7.06 -5.57
C ILE A 9 2.51 7.84 -6.50
N THR A 10 2.79 9.10 -6.17
CA THR A 10 3.76 9.88 -6.94
C THR A 10 5.05 10.00 -6.19
N TYR A 11 6.09 9.71 -6.89
CA TYR A 11 7.46 9.76 -6.42
C TYR A 11 8.17 11.00 -6.95
N LEU A 12 9.00 11.61 -6.09
CA LEU A 12 10.00 12.57 -6.53
C LEU A 12 11.10 11.84 -7.30
N VAL A 13 11.10 11.94 -8.62
CA VAL A 13 12.25 11.60 -9.44
C VAL A 13 13.26 12.72 -9.31
N LEU A 14 14.34 12.49 -8.56
CA LEU A 14 15.49 13.36 -8.60
C LEU A 14 16.28 13.06 -9.87
N SER A 15 16.12 13.88 -10.90
CA SER A 15 16.95 13.85 -12.10
C SER A 15 18.40 14.12 -11.71
N ARG A 16 19.25 13.13 -11.88
CA ARG A 16 20.69 13.28 -11.75
C ARG A 16 21.23 13.63 -13.13
N ASP A 17 21.54 14.89 -13.35
CA ASP A 17 22.37 15.32 -14.48
C ASP A 17 23.77 14.72 -14.29
N GLY A 18 24.08 13.73 -15.10
CA GLY A 18 25.41 13.12 -15.14
C GLY A 18 26.28 13.83 -16.15
N ASP A 19 27.34 14.47 -15.67
CA ASP A 19 28.41 15.01 -16.50
C ASP A 19 29.28 13.87 -17.07
N ASP A 20 29.30 13.77 -18.39
CA ASP A 20 30.20 12.89 -19.17
C ASP A 20 31.64 13.39 -19.08
N SER A 21 32.51 12.57 -18.55
CA SER A 21 33.96 12.71 -18.78
C SER A 21 34.54 11.38 -19.24
N ALA A 22 34.77 11.29 -20.54
CA ALA A 22 35.48 10.20 -21.19
C ALA A 22 36.95 10.16 -20.80
N ILE A 23 37.43 9.04 -20.32
CA ILE A 23 38.86 8.72 -20.28
C ILE A 23 39.08 7.43 -21.07
N THR A 24 39.75 7.58 -22.24
CA THR A 24 40.34 6.51 -23.03
C THR A 24 41.62 6.02 -22.39
N ALA A 25 41.79 4.73 -22.26
CA ALA A 25 43.11 4.11 -22.08
C ALA A 25 43.17 2.74 -22.76
N ASP A 26 44.27 2.59 -23.53
CA ASP A 26 44.66 1.50 -24.42
C ASP A 26 44.74 0.12 -23.78
N ALA A 27 44.48 -0.88 -24.62
CA ALA A 27 44.78 -2.30 -24.37
C ALA A 27 46.21 -2.67 -24.64
N PRO A 28 46.72 -3.79 -24.08
CA PRO A 28 47.32 -4.79 -24.92
C PRO A 28 46.74 -6.19 -24.77
N ALA A 29 46.71 -6.87 -25.92
CA ALA A 29 46.30 -8.25 -26.08
C ALA A 29 47.32 -9.21 -25.44
N ASP A 30 46.83 -10.32 -24.86
CA ASP A 30 47.56 -11.59 -24.83
C ASP A 30 46.61 -12.81 -24.83
N SER A 31 47.08 -13.84 -25.46
CA SER A 31 46.43 -15.00 -26.03
C SER A 31 46.03 -16.10 -25.03
N PRO A 32 45.37 -17.20 -25.47
CA PRO A 32 44.36 -17.93 -24.70
C PRO A 32 44.99 -19.08 -23.90
N THR A 33 44.48 -19.26 -22.69
CA THR A 33 44.75 -20.48 -21.91
C THR A 33 43.47 -21.26 -21.75
N SER A 34 43.56 -22.54 -22.07
CA SER A 34 42.59 -23.59 -22.15
C SER A 34 41.72 -23.71 -20.91
N GLY A 35 40.38 -23.81 -21.15
CA GLY A 35 39.37 -23.83 -20.13
C GLY A 35 39.35 -25.08 -19.26
N ALA A 36 39.21 -24.86 -17.98
CA ALA A 36 38.57 -25.80 -17.08
C ALA A 36 37.04 -25.51 -17.12
N VAL A 37 36.26 -26.54 -17.36
CA VAL A 37 34.80 -26.47 -17.22
C VAL A 37 34.48 -26.33 -15.73
N GLU A 38 34.19 -25.13 -15.30
CA GLU A 38 33.68 -24.89 -13.97
C GLU A 38 32.26 -25.51 -13.85
N SER A 39 32.13 -26.35 -12.83
CA SER A 39 30.82 -26.82 -12.38
C SER A 39 29.95 -25.60 -12.02
N PRO A 40 28.62 -25.63 -12.30
CA PRO A 40 27.76 -24.52 -11.95
C PRO A 40 27.84 -24.26 -10.45
N THR A 41 28.22 -23.06 -10.09
CA THR A 41 28.15 -22.55 -8.73
C THR A 41 26.67 -22.68 -8.27
N PRO A 42 26.42 -23.17 -7.04
CA PRO A 42 25.06 -23.14 -6.50
C PRO A 42 24.50 -21.74 -6.60
N ALA A 43 23.25 -21.59 -7.04
CA ALA A 43 22.58 -20.32 -7.09
C ALA A 43 22.78 -19.60 -5.75
N GLU A 44 23.31 -18.39 -5.80
CA GLU A 44 23.43 -17.54 -4.61
C GLU A 44 22.04 -17.41 -4.00
N ALA A 45 21.97 -17.58 -2.69
CA ALA A 45 20.75 -17.42 -1.94
C ALA A 45 20.16 -16.03 -2.23
N SER A 46 18.87 -15.98 -2.54
CA SER A 46 18.13 -14.72 -2.75
C SER A 46 18.50 -13.71 -1.66
N THR A 47 18.73 -12.46 -2.07
CA THR A 47 18.98 -11.37 -1.12
C THR A 47 17.84 -11.31 -0.11
N PRO A 48 18.10 -11.46 1.20
CA PRO A 48 17.03 -11.37 2.19
C PRO A 48 16.43 -9.97 2.20
N PHE A 49 15.15 -9.86 2.59
CA PHE A 49 14.54 -8.56 2.83
C PHE A 49 15.30 -7.80 3.92
N GLU A 50 15.61 -6.52 3.65
CA GLU A 50 16.23 -5.60 4.60
C GLU A 50 15.46 -4.27 4.60
N VAL A 51 15.37 -3.63 5.78
CA VAL A 51 14.87 -2.26 5.86
C VAL A 51 15.94 -1.33 5.27
N VAL A 52 15.62 -0.67 4.17
CA VAL A 52 16.54 0.23 3.46
C VAL A 52 16.27 1.70 3.78
N VAL A 53 17.29 2.52 3.72
CA VAL A 53 17.10 3.97 3.79
C VAL A 53 16.47 4.43 2.47
N PRO A 54 15.37 5.21 2.49
CA PRO A 54 14.64 5.60 1.27
C PRO A 54 15.48 6.32 0.21
N TYR A 55 16.62 6.91 0.59
CA TYR A 55 17.56 7.58 -0.33
C TYR A 55 18.60 6.65 -0.95
N ASP A 56 18.62 5.39 -0.53
CA ASP A 56 19.51 4.36 -1.07
C ASP A 56 18.62 3.19 -1.55
N PRO A 57 18.08 3.29 -2.77
CA PRO A 57 17.15 2.29 -3.28
C PRO A 57 17.85 0.92 -3.38
N PRO A 58 17.13 -0.17 -3.13
CA PRO A 58 17.70 -1.50 -3.21
C PRO A 58 18.19 -1.79 -4.63
N THR A 59 19.27 -2.52 -4.71
CA THR A 59 19.81 -3.02 -5.98
C THR A 59 19.38 -4.48 -6.17
N GLY A 60 19.17 -4.89 -7.40
CA GLY A 60 18.79 -6.26 -7.76
C GLY A 60 18.13 -6.31 -9.12
N THR A 61 18.03 -7.50 -9.67
CA THR A 61 17.19 -7.74 -10.85
C THR A 61 15.72 -7.67 -10.50
N VAL A 62 14.85 -7.48 -11.49
CA VAL A 62 13.40 -7.52 -11.31
C VAL A 62 12.95 -8.79 -10.56
N ASP A 63 13.53 -9.95 -10.88
CA ASP A 63 13.16 -11.22 -10.25
C ASP A 63 13.59 -11.29 -8.78
N GLU A 64 14.75 -10.76 -8.43
CA GLU A 64 15.18 -10.67 -7.02
C GLU A 64 14.29 -9.71 -6.22
N LEU A 65 13.95 -8.55 -6.78
CA LEU A 65 13.03 -7.60 -6.14
C LEU A 65 11.61 -8.18 -6.03
N TRP A 66 11.16 -8.93 -7.04
CA TRP A 66 9.89 -9.66 -6.99
C TRP A 66 9.87 -10.70 -5.87
N GLN A 67 10.98 -11.42 -5.69
CA GLN A 67 11.10 -12.37 -4.59
C GLN A 67 11.01 -11.67 -3.22
N VAL A 68 11.64 -10.50 -3.05
CA VAL A 68 11.48 -9.69 -1.83
C VAL A 68 10.02 -9.33 -1.58
N MET A 69 9.29 -8.95 -2.63
CA MET A 69 7.85 -8.65 -2.51
C MET A 69 7.04 -9.90 -2.16
N SER A 70 7.46 -11.08 -2.64
CA SER A 70 6.81 -12.37 -2.32
C SER A 70 7.04 -12.83 -0.88
N ASP A 71 8.20 -12.52 -0.33
CA ASP A 71 8.64 -12.90 1.02
C ASP A 71 8.58 -11.71 2.00
N ASN A 72 7.67 -10.76 1.76
CA ASN A 72 7.63 -9.52 2.54
C ASN A 72 7.04 -9.72 3.95
N PRO A 73 7.56 -9.00 4.95
CA PRO A 73 7.16 -9.19 6.35
C PRO A 73 5.75 -8.70 6.68
N LEU A 74 5.10 -7.91 5.81
CA LEU A 74 3.72 -7.47 6.03
C LEU A 74 2.68 -8.56 5.74
N THR A 75 3.10 -9.66 5.13
CA THR A 75 2.25 -10.84 4.88
C THR A 75 2.64 -12.03 5.74
N GLU A 76 3.37 -11.80 6.83
CA GLU A 76 3.75 -12.85 7.77
C GLU A 76 3.03 -12.69 9.11
N GLY A 77 2.75 -13.81 9.75
CA GLY A 77 2.17 -13.86 11.11
C GLY A 77 0.76 -13.30 11.21
N THR A 78 0.40 -12.87 12.41
CA THR A 78 -0.97 -12.41 12.72
C THR A 78 -0.97 -10.97 13.26
N LEU A 79 -2.08 -10.26 12.97
CA LEU A 79 -2.38 -8.98 13.60
C LEU A 79 -2.88 -9.21 15.05
N PRO A 80 -2.53 -8.34 16.00
CA PRO A 80 -3.09 -8.38 17.33
C PRO A 80 -4.57 -7.94 17.31
N THR A 81 -5.41 -8.55 18.13
CA THR A 81 -6.77 -8.05 18.37
C THR A 81 -6.72 -7.00 19.48
N LEU A 82 -7.28 -5.83 19.22
CA LEU A 82 -7.35 -4.72 20.17
C LEU A 82 -8.69 -4.74 20.92
N GLY A 83 -8.62 -4.52 22.23
CA GLY A 83 -9.80 -4.54 23.09
C GLY A 83 -10.62 -3.24 23.10
N THR A 84 -10.08 -2.16 22.56
CA THR A 84 -10.73 -0.83 22.54
C THR A 84 -10.46 -0.10 21.25
N CYS A 85 -11.49 0.50 20.69
CA CYS A 85 -11.44 1.44 19.57
C CYS A 85 -12.75 2.23 19.57
N ASP A 86 -12.75 3.38 20.20
CA ASP A 86 -13.95 4.19 20.39
C ASP A 86 -14.12 5.17 19.22
N LEU A 87 -14.92 4.79 18.23
CA LEU A 87 -15.27 5.66 17.10
C LEU A 87 -16.50 6.50 17.45
N PRO A 88 -16.45 7.84 17.26
CA PRO A 88 -17.62 8.68 17.48
C PRO A 88 -18.72 8.37 16.47
N ALA A 89 -19.98 8.47 16.91
CA ALA A 89 -21.13 8.46 16.00
C ALA A 89 -20.97 9.60 14.98
N THR A 90 -21.13 9.27 13.71
CA THR A 90 -20.83 10.18 12.59
C THR A 90 -21.99 10.15 11.61
N PRO A 91 -22.54 11.30 11.18
CA PRO A 91 -23.59 11.34 10.17
C PRO A 91 -23.08 10.93 8.78
N VAL A 92 -23.99 10.63 7.86
CA VAL A 92 -23.65 10.27 6.46
C VAL A 92 -22.95 11.42 5.73
N GLU A 93 -23.33 12.65 6.02
CA GLU A 93 -22.71 13.87 5.50
C GLU A 93 -22.07 14.64 6.69
N PRO A 94 -20.86 14.22 7.14
CA PRO A 94 -20.23 14.85 8.29
C PRO A 94 -19.74 16.26 7.96
N SER A 95 -19.81 17.17 8.92
CA SER A 95 -19.03 18.40 8.90
C SER A 95 -17.52 18.09 8.89
N VAL A 96 -16.70 19.10 8.57
CA VAL A 96 -15.22 18.96 8.63
C VAL A 96 -14.77 18.52 10.02
N GLU A 97 -15.36 19.06 11.07
CA GLU A 97 -15.04 18.75 12.47
C GLU A 97 -15.44 17.31 12.83
N GLU A 98 -16.61 16.83 12.41
CA GLU A 98 -17.05 15.46 12.64
C GLU A 98 -16.20 14.45 11.87
N LEU A 99 -15.87 14.77 10.62
CA LEU A 99 -14.97 13.95 9.80
C LEU A 99 -13.56 13.88 10.43
N GLN A 100 -13.02 15.02 10.85
CA GLN A 100 -11.73 15.05 11.55
C GLN A 100 -11.77 14.24 12.84
N ALA A 101 -12.87 14.28 13.59
CA ALA A 101 -13.02 13.55 14.85
C ALA A 101 -13.02 12.02 14.61
N VAL A 102 -13.82 11.51 13.66
CA VAL A 102 -13.84 10.05 13.38
C VAL A 102 -12.52 9.56 12.82
N LEU A 103 -11.89 10.30 11.90
CA LEU A 103 -10.60 9.93 11.34
C LEU A 103 -9.47 9.99 12.39
N THR A 104 -9.51 10.92 13.34
CA THR A 104 -8.55 10.97 14.45
C THR A 104 -8.72 9.77 15.38
N ALA A 105 -9.94 9.39 15.70
CA ALA A 105 -10.23 8.21 16.52
C ALA A 105 -9.77 6.92 15.81
N ALA A 106 -10.14 6.73 14.55
CA ALA A 106 -9.72 5.60 13.72
C ALA A 106 -8.18 5.54 13.59
N SER A 107 -7.54 6.71 13.39
CA SER A 107 -6.07 6.83 13.36
C SER A 107 -5.42 6.35 14.65
N THR A 108 -6.00 6.67 15.81
CA THR A 108 -5.48 6.21 17.10
C THR A 108 -5.52 4.69 17.21
N CYS A 109 -6.63 4.07 16.80
CA CYS A 109 -6.79 2.61 16.77
C CYS A 109 -5.77 1.95 15.82
N LEU A 110 -5.69 2.44 14.59
CA LEU A 110 -4.78 1.90 13.57
C LEU A 110 -3.30 2.10 13.93
N ASN A 111 -2.94 3.22 14.56
CA ASN A 111 -1.59 3.43 15.06
C ASN A 111 -1.20 2.41 16.14
N GLN A 112 -2.09 2.11 17.07
CA GLN A 112 -1.83 1.09 18.07
C GLN A 112 -1.65 -0.30 17.43
N LEU A 113 -2.52 -0.65 16.49
CA LEU A 113 -2.45 -1.92 15.75
C LEU A 113 -1.10 -2.06 15.02
N TRP A 114 -0.78 -1.10 14.16
CA TRP A 114 0.42 -1.17 13.32
C TRP A 114 1.72 -0.97 14.09
N ALA A 115 1.74 -0.16 15.17
CA ALA A 115 2.91 -0.05 16.04
C ALA A 115 3.25 -1.38 16.70
N THR A 116 2.24 -2.10 17.23
CA THR A 116 2.42 -3.44 17.79
C THR A 116 2.87 -4.42 16.72
N THR A 117 2.18 -4.44 15.58
CA THR A 117 2.48 -5.32 14.45
C THR A 117 3.91 -5.14 13.93
N SER A 118 4.36 -3.89 13.81
CA SER A 118 5.72 -3.57 13.36
C SER A 118 6.77 -3.96 14.40
N SER A 119 6.51 -3.69 15.69
CA SER A 119 7.40 -4.07 16.78
C SER A 119 7.61 -5.59 16.85
N ASP A 120 6.57 -6.38 16.66
CA ASP A 120 6.64 -7.85 16.66
C ASP A 120 7.47 -8.43 15.50
N ARG A 121 7.79 -7.61 14.50
CA ARG A 121 8.55 -7.96 13.29
C ARG A 121 9.88 -7.21 13.18
N ASP A 122 10.30 -6.52 14.21
CA ASP A 122 11.49 -5.66 14.19
C ASP A 122 11.48 -4.61 13.07
N LEU A 123 10.27 -4.16 12.66
CA LEU A 123 10.10 -3.12 11.64
C LEU A 123 9.94 -1.74 12.29
N PRO A 124 10.46 -0.67 11.67
CA PRO A 124 10.25 0.67 12.16
C PRO A 124 8.78 1.08 12.01
N TRP A 125 8.29 1.89 12.93
CA TRP A 125 6.96 2.49 12.84
C TRP A 125 7.01 3.98 13.15
N LEU A 126 6.54 4.78 12.20
CA LEU A 126 6.28 6.20 12.36
C LEU A 126 4.79 6.44 12.13
N SER A 127 4.09 6.81 13.19
CA SER A 127 2.64 7.06 13.15
C SER A 127 2.30 8.25 12.26
N PRO A 128 1.42 8.11 11.27
CA PRO A 128 0.97 9.24 10.47
C PRO A 128 0.00 10.11 11.26
N LYS A 129 -0.03 11.39 10.92
CA LYS A 129 -1.12 12.30 11.31
C LYS A 129 -2.23 12.25 10.26
N VAL A 130 -3.45 12.60 10.65
CA VAL A 130 -4.55 12.78 9.70
C VAL A 130 -5.05 14.21 9.76
N VAL A 131 -5.09 14.88 8.61
CA VAL A 131 -5.55 16.25 8.45
C VAL A 131 -6.64 16.28 7.38
N VAL A 132 -7.85 16.69 7.76
CA VAL A 132 -8.96 16.88 6.84
C VAL A 132 -8.80 18.24 6.14
N TYR A 133 -9.05 18.27 4.84
CA TYR A 133 -9.01 19.52 4.06
C TYR A 133 -10.16 19.56 3.04
N THR A 134 -10.51 20.74 2.58
CA THR A 134 -11.50 20.95 1.51
C THR A 134 -10.76 21.26 0.22
N HIS A 135 -10.77 20.34 -0.74
CA HIS A 135 -10.16 20.58 -2.05
C HIS A 135 -10.88 21.73 -2.79
N PRO A 136 -10.15 22.69 -3.44
CA PRO A 136 -8.70 22.72 -3.67
C PRO A 136 -7.87 23.44 -2.59
N ASP A 137 -8.44 23.82 -1.45
CA ASP A 137 -7.77 24.57 -0.39
C ASP A 137 -6.85 23.65 0.43
N VAL A 138 -5.67 23.36 -0.10
CA VAL A 138 -4.66 22.52 0.54
C VAL A 138 -4.09 23.25 1.77
N PRO A 139 -3.88 22.55 2.92
CA PRO A 139 -3.25 23.14 4.10
C PRO A 139 -1.89 23.77 3.78
N ALA A 140 -1.68 25.02 4.23
CA ALA A 140 -0.47 25.78 3.92
C ALA A 140 0.81 25.17 4.52
N GLU A 141 0.67 24.35 5.56
CA GLU A 141 1.76 23.62 6.22
C GLU A 141 2.13 22.31 5.50
N ALA A 142 1.37 21.88 4.49
CA ALA A 142 1.66 20.66 3.75
C ALA A 142 3.00 20.79 3.02
N VAL A 143 3.92 19.88 3.30
CA VAL A 143 5.26 19.86 2.67
C VAL A 143 5.28 19.13 1.33
N CYS A 144 4.27 18.28 1.06
CA CYS A 144 4.04 17.73 -0.26
C CYS A 144 3.26 18.74 -1.09
N ASP A 145 3.84 19.22 -2.18
CA ASP A 145 3.33 20.33 -2.99
C ASP A 145 2.45 19.90 -4.17
N SER A 146 2.27 18.60 -4.38
CA SER A 146 1.57 18.07 -5.56
C SER A 146 0.61 16.93 -5.23
N GLN A 147 -0.33 16.67 -6.14
CA GLN A 147 -1.24 15.50 -6.12
C GLN A 147 -2.27 15.50 -5.00
N PHE A 148 -2.67 16.66 -4.56
CA PHE A 148 -3.89 16.79 -3.78
C PHE A 148 -5.10 16.70 -4.73
N SER A 149 -6.09 15.89 -4.36
CA SER A 149 -7.28 15.61 -5.14
C SER A 149 -8.51 15.61 -4.24
N ALA A 150 -9.68 15.85 -4.80
CA ALA A 150 -10.95 15.59 -4.11
C ALA A 150 -11.26 14.09 -4.04
N ASP A 151 -10.66 13.29 -4.92
CA ASP A 151 -11.05 11.90 -5.18
C ASP A 151 -10.20 10.87 -4.41
N ALA A 152 -9.14 11.31 -3.71
CA ALA A 152 -8.27 10.40 -2.96
C ALA A 152 -7.51 11.11 -1.84
N PRO A 153 -7.28 10.45 -0.69
CA PRO A 153 -6.35 10.92 0.33
C PRO A 153 -4.90 10.95 -0.19
N ARG A 154 -4.15 11.94 0.26
CA ARG A 154 -2.73 12.07 -0.03
C ARG A 154 -1.90 11.66 1.17
N MET A 155 -1.20 10.53 1.10
CA MET A 155 -0.15 10.21 2.06
C MET A 155 1.13 10.97 1.69
N CYS A 156 1.56 11.86 2.56
CA CYS A 156 2.81 12.59 2.44
C CYS A 156 3.89 11.93 3.33
N ASN A 157 4.86 11.28 2.73
CA ASN A 157 5.92 10.60 3.46
C ASN A 157 6.95 11.58 4.05
N LEU A 158 7.00 12.84 3.59
CA LEU A 158 7.95 13.84 4.06
C LEU A 158 7.62 14.36 5.47
N ASP A 159 6.35 14.40 5.83
CA ASP A 159 5.87 14.84 7.15
C ASP A 159 5.05 13.79 7.89
N SER A 160 4.93 12.59 7.32
CA SER A 160 4.11 11.49 7.84
C SER A 160 2.65 11.92 8.07
N THR A 161 2.05 12.61 7.10
CA THR A 161 0.69 13.12 7.20
C THR A 161 -0.20 12.53 6.10
N ILE A 162 -1.38 12.05 6.49
CA ILE A 162 -2.48 11.69 5.59
C ILE A 162 -3.37 12.93 5.46
N TYR A 163 -3.38 13.54 4.30
CA TYR A 163 -4.29 14.62 3.95
C TYR A 163 -5.56 14.02 3.35
N TRP A 164 -6.68 14.22 4.04
CA TRP A 164 -7.97 13.60 3.70
C TRP A 164 -8.92 14.64 3.13
N PRO A 165 -9.38 14.51 1.86
CA PRO A 165 -10.31 15.47 1.28
C PRO A 165 -11.74 15.24 1.81
N VAL A 166 -12.45 16.31 2.09
CA VAL A 166 -13.89 16.26 2.42
C VAL A 166 -14.68 15.64 1.26
N GLY A 167 -15.61 14.74 1.58
CA GLY A 167 -16.45 14.07 0.59
C GLY A 167 -15.84 12.77 0.01
N TYR A 168 -14.63 12.43 0.39
CA TYR A 168 -14.02 11.15 0.01
C TYR A 168 -14.38 10.05 1.02
N GLY A 169 -14.58 8.85 0.50
CA GLY A 169 -14.67 7.60 1.25
C GLY A 169 -15.93 6.80 0.94
N THR A 170 -15.87 5.51 1.30
CA THR A 170 -16.98 4.54 1.19
C THR A 170 -18.26 5.02 1.87
N ALA A 171 -18.12 5.85 2.92
CA ALA A 171 -19.24 6.44 3.65
C ALA A 171 -20.15 7.32 2.78
N SER A 172 -19.65 7.88 1.65
CA SER A 172 -20.45 8.71 0.74
C SER A 172 -21.61 7.97 0.07
N ASP A 173 -21.55 6.64 -0.03
CA ASP A 173 -22.56 5.80 -0.65
C ASP A 173 -23.54 5.20 0.36
N LEU A 174 -23.33 5.48 1.66
CA LEU A 174 -24.18 4.97 2.75
C LEU A 174 -25.38 5.87 3.01
N THR A 175 -26.45 5.27 3.46
CA THR A 175 -27.68 5.98 3.89
C THR A 175 -27.97 5.83 5.37
N ASP A 176 -27.38 4.83 6.04
CA ASP A 176 -27.53 4.58 7.47
C ASP A 176 -26.29 5.09 8.22
N PRO A 177 -26.42 6.09 9.10
CA PRO A 177 -25.31 6.63 9.87
C PRO A 177 -24.63 5.62 10.79
N ALA A 178 -25.28 4.52 11.15
CA ALA A 178 -24.66 3.45 11.95
C ALA A 178 -23.50 2.75 11.21
N ASN A 179 -23.47 2.82 9.89
CA ASN A 179 -22.43 2.23 9.05
C ASN A 179 -21.22 3.15 8.85
N VAL A 180 -21.36 4.46 9.09
CA VAL A 180 -20.37 5.48 8.70
C VAL A 180 -19.03 5.33 9.43
N PRO A 181 -18.97 5.16 10.78
CA PRO A 181 -17.68 5.08 11.47
C PRO A 181 -16.82 3.90 11.00
N GLY A 182 -17.43 2.71 10.86
CA GLY A 182 -16.73 1.52 10.38
C GLY A 182 -16.27 1.62 8.93
N ALA A 183 -17.02 2.33 8.06
CA ALA A 183 -16.60 2.62 6.70
C ALA A 183 -15.37 3.52 6.67
N TYR A 184 -15.34 4.62 7.44
CA TYR A 184 -14.14 5.46 7.55
C TYR A 184 -12.95 4.73 8.18
N LEU A 185 -13.18 3.82 9.12
CA LEU A 185 -12.11 2.97 9.64
C LEU A 185 -11.47 2.12 8.54
N TRP A 186 -12.27 1.50 7.67
CA TRP A 186 -11.77 0.69 6.56
C TRP A 186 -11.04 1.54 5.52
N ASP A 187 -11.60 2.66 5.09
CA ASP A 187 -10.98 3.58 4.14
C ASP A 187 -9.63 4.11 4.67
N LEU A 188 -9.59 4.45 5.95
CA LEU A 188 -8.36 4.90 6.59
C LEU A 188 -7.36 3.74 6.73
N ALA A 189 -7.81 2.52 7.07
CA ALA A 189 -6.96 1.34 7.12
C ALA A 189 -6.30 1.08 5.75
N TYR A 190 -7.03 1.27 4.64
CA TYR A 190 -6.46 1.18 3.30
C TYR A 190 -5.35 2.22 3.08
N THR A 191 -5.57 3.45 3.50
CA THR A 191 -4.55 4.51 3.41
C THR A 191 -3.34 4.21 4.31
N TYR A 192 -3.57 3.63 5.49
CA TYR A 192 -2.52 3.20 6.42
C TYR A 192 -1.60 2.11 5.86
N THR A 193 -2.06 1.29 4.91
CA THR A 193 -1.20 0.31 4.24
C THR A 193 -0.05 0.98 3.46
N ASN A 194 -0.24 2.22 2.97
CA ASN A 194 0.86 3.00 2.39
C ASN A 194 1.93 3.32 3.44
N THR A 195 1.49 3.75 4.64
CA THR A 195 2.40 4.04 5.76
C THR A 195 3.15 2.78 6.19
N ALA A 196 2.45 1.64 6.33
CA ALA A 196 3.06 0.37 6.70
C ALA A 196 4.10 -0.07 5.66
N SER A 197 3.76 0.01 4.38
CA SER A 197 4.67 -0.35 3.29
C SER A 197 5.86 0.61 3.19
N TRP A 198 5.67 1.91 3.46
CA TRP A 198 6.76 2.88 3.49
C TRP A 198 7.69 2.65 4.67
N ASN A 199 7.16 2.53 5.88
CA ASN A 199 7.95 2.32 7.10
C ASN A 199 8.73 1.01 7.06
N SER A 200 8.18 -0.04 6.45
CA SER A 200 8.86 -1.32 6.24
C SER A 200 9.78 -1.34 5.02
N SER A 201 9.93 -0.24 4.30
CA SER A 201 10.70 -0.15 3.03
C SER A 201 10.11 -0.90 1.84
N LEU A 202 9.00 -1.63 1.97
CA LEU A 202 8.40 -2.37 0.85
C LEU A 202 8.02 -1.48 -0.33
N THR A 203 7.57 -0.25 -0.05
CA THR A 203 7.31 0.73 -1.10
C THR A 203 8.57 1.02 -1.91
N VAL A 204 9.76 1.05 -1.29
CA VAL A 204 11.02 1.33 -1.99
C VAL A 204 11.38 0.17 -2.91
N TYR A 205 11.27 -1.08 -2.45
CA TYR A 205 11.46 -2.28 -3.28
C TYR A 205 10.48 -2.30 -4.47
N TYR A 206 9.18 -2.09 -4.19
CA TYR A 206 8.15 -2.06 -5.21
C TYR A 206 8.45 -1.03 -6.30
N VAL A 207 8.81 0.20 -5.91
CA VAL A 207 9.08 1.29 -6.87
C VAL A 207 10.30 1.01 -7.70
N THR A 208 11.41 0.58 -7.07
CA THR A 208 12.63 0.23 -7.81
C THR A 208 12.35 -0.84 -8.86
N MET A 209 11.61 -1.89 -8.50
CA MET A 209 11.20 -2.94 -9.44
C MET A 209 10.29 -2.41 -10.53
N ARG A 210 9.27 -1.64 -10.16
CA ARG A 210 8.27 -1.09 -11.08
C ARG A 210 8.89 -0.16 -12.11
N ASP A 211 9.79 0.74 -11.69
CA ASP A 211 10.43 1.70 -12.58
C ASP A 211 11.28 1.01 -13.67
N GLU A 212 11.87 -0.15 -13.35
CA GLU A 212 12.54 -0.98 -14.35
C GLU A 212 11.53 -1.68 -15.27
N LEU A 213 10.45 -2.26 -14.71
CA LEU A 213 9.40 -2.94 -15.47
C LEU A 213 8.68 -2.01 -16.45
N GLU A 214 8.45 -0.74 -16.11
CA GLU A 214 7.77 0.23 -16.96
C GLU A 214 8.40 0.31 -18.37
N THR A 215 9.72 0.15 -18.44
CA THR A 215 10.47 0.24 -19.69
C THR A 215 10.81 -1.10 -20.32
N THR A 216 10.90 -2.17 -19.52
CA THR A 216 11.40 -3.48 -19.96
C THR A 216 10.29 -4.50 -20.19
N ASP A 217 9.20 -4.47 -19.40
CA ASP A 217 8.10 -5.43 -19.44
C ASP A 217 6.78 -4.80 -18.94
N PRO A 218 6.05 -4.09 -19.83
CA PRO A 218 4.81 -3.41 -19.47
C PRO A 218 3.69 -4.33 -18.95
N GLU A 219 3.62 -5.59 -19.39
CA GLU A 219 2.61 -6.54 -18.91
C GLU A 219 2.88 -6.91 -17.46
N ARG A 220 4.13 -7.14 -17.13
CA ARG A 220 4.56 -7.42 -15.75
C ARG A 220 4.52 -6.18 -14.85
N PHE A 221 4.67 -4.98 -15.42
CA PHE A 221 4.43 -3.73 -14.73
C PHE A 221 2.98 -3.62 -14.25
N ASP A 222 2.01 -3.87 -15.12
CA ASP A 222 0.59 -3.85 -14.78
C ASP A 222 0.25 -4.95 -13.76
N GLU A 223 0.84 -6.14 -13.88
CA GLU A 223 0.70 -7.22 -12.89
C GLU A 223 1.23 -6.80 -11.52
N ALA A 224 2.42 -6.20 -11.45
CA ALA A 224 3.00 -5.73 -10.19
C ALA A 224 2.11 -4.68 -9.52
N TRP A 225 1.51 -3.77 -10.30
CA TRP A 225 0.54 -2.80 -9.80
C TRP A 225 -0.69 -3.47 -9.19
N ARG A 226 -1.30 -4.42 -9.91
CA ARG A 226 -2.47 -5.16 -9.42
C ARG A 226 -2.15 -5.91 -8.14
N ARG A 227 -1.04 -6.64 -8.09
CA ARG A 227 -0.61 -7.38 -6.90
C ARG A 227 -0.41 -6.47 -5.70
N PHE A 228 0.30 -5.36 -5.87
CA PHE A 228 0.53 -4.40 -4.79
C PHE A 228 -0.78 -3.80 -4.27
N THR A 229 -1.71 -3.45 -5.15
CA THR A 229 -3.02 -2.89 -4.78
C THR A 229 -3.89 -3.92 -4.06
N LEU A 230 -3.96 -5.15 -4.57
CA LEU A 230 -4.77 -6.22 -3.99
C LEU A 230 -4.25 -6.67 -2.61
N GLN A 231 -2.92 -6.75 -2.43
CA GLN A 231 -2.34 -6.96 -1.10
C GLN A 231 -2.81 -5.90 -0.10
N ARG A 232 -2.79 -4.63 -0.50
CA ARG A 232 -3.20 -3.51 0.35
C ARG A 232 -4.68 -3.56 0.71
N LEU A 233 -5.56 -3.91 -0.24
CA LEU A 233 -6.99 -4.10 0.01
C LEU A 233 -7.24 -5.20 1.05
N CYS A 234 -6.56 -6.34 0.91
CA CYS A 234 -6.64 -7.43 1.87
C CYS A 234 -6.10 -7.02 3.26
N LEU A 235 -4.93 -6.39 3.32
CA LEU A 235 -4.33 -5.92 4.57
C LEU A 235 -5.22 -4.89 5.30
N ALA A 236 -5.85 -3.98 4.55
CA ALA A 236 -6.80 -3.00 5.10
C ALA A 236 -8.02 -3.69 5.71
N SER A 237 -8.58 -4.65 4.98
CA SER A 237 -9.73 -5.43 5.43
C SER A 237 -9.38 -6.27 6.66
N ALA A 238 -8.22 -6.94 6.67
CA ALA A 238 -7.75 -7.70 7.82
C ALA A 238 -7.52 -6.80 9.05
N ALA A 239 -6.92 -5.62 8.85
CA ALA A 239 -6.66 -4.66 9.91
C ALA A 239 -7.95 -4.09 10.52
N SER A 240 -8.94 -3.76 9.68
CA SER A 240 -10.21 -3.20 10.14
C SER A 240 -11.06 -4.16 10.98
N MET A 241 -10.76 -5.47 10.94
CA MET A 241 -11.42 -6.52 11.72
C MET A 241 -10.70 -6.86 13.04
N GLN A 242 -9.71 -6.07 13.46
CA GLN A 242 -8.95 -6.34 14.69
C GLN A 242 -9.42 -5.49 15.88
N PHE A 243 -10.58 -4.88 15.79
CA PHE A 243 -11.16 -3.98 16.77
C PHE A 243 -12.44 -4.57 17.40
N PRO A 244 -13.02 -3.96 18.43
CA PRO A 244 -14.33 -4.36 18.93
C PRO A 244 -15.40 -4.26 17.84
N THR A 245 -16.41 -5.14 17.91
CA THR A 245 -17.47 -5.29 16.89
C THR A 245 -18.24 -4.00 16.58
N ASP A 246 -18.30 -3.06 17.53
CA ASP A 246 -18.94 -1.75 17.37
C ASP A 246 -18.07 -0.74 16.61
N ALA A 247 -16.77 -1.02 16.44
CA ALA A 247 -15.85 -0.23 15.63
C ALA A 247 -15.60 -0.83 14.24
N GLU A 248 -15.71 -2.15 14.10
CA GLU A 248 -15.52 -2.85 12.82
C GLU A 248 -16.48 -2.37 11.72
N PRO A 249 -16.08 -2.51 10.42
CA PRO A 249 -17.02 -2.36 9.33
C PRO A 249 -18.26 -3.26 9.54
N THR A 250 -19.45 -2.65 9.53
CA THR A 250 -20.69 -3.41 9.74
C THR A 250 -20.90 -4.46 8.65
N PRO A 251 -21.78 -5.47 8.87
CA PRO A 251 -22.10 -6.43 7.81
C PRO A 251 -22.54 -5.77 6.49
N ALA A 252 -23.29 -4.66 6.55
CA ALA A 252 -23.72 -3.94 5.35
C ALA A 252 -22.55 -3.29 4.60
N VAL A 253 -21.57 -2.72 5.32
CA VAL A 253 -20.35 -2.18 4.70
C VAL A 253 -19.50 -3.29 4.09
N ARG A 254 -19.33 -4.42 4.80
CA ARG A 254 -18.60 -5.56 4.26
C ARG A 254 -19.26 -6.14 3.00
N GLU A 255 -20.58 -6.30 3.00
CA GLU A 255 -21.34 -6.78 1.85
C GLU A 255 -21.14 -5.85 0.65
N MET A 256 -21.24 -4.53 0.83
CA MET A 256 -20.99 -3.56 -0.23
C MET A 256 -19.57 -3.63 -0.77
N LEU A 257 -18.57 -3.74 0.09
CA LEU A 257 -17.15 -3.80 -0.31
C LEU A 257 -16.78 -5.13 -1.00
N THR A 258 -17.49 -6.21 -0.71
CA THR A 258 -17.27 -7.54 -1.33
C THR A 258 -18.21 -7.83 -2.49
N ASP A 259 -19.12 -6.92 -2.84
CA ASP A 259 -19.94 -7.02 -4.04
C ASP A 259 -19.15 -6.56 -5.28
N PRO A 260 -18.85 -7.43 -6.25
CA PRO A 260 -18.20 -7.02 -7.50
C PRO A 260 -18.94 -5.88 -8.21
N GLY A 261 -20.27 -5.79 -8.05
CA GLY A 261 -21.08 -4.71 -8.64
C GLY A 261 -20.77 -3.32 -8.09
N SER A 262 -20.08 -3.22 -6.96
CA SER A 262 -19.64 -1.94 -6.36
C SER A 262 -18.35 -1.39 -6.98
N TRP A 263 -17.67 -2.16 -7.82
CA TRP A 263 -16.36 -1.80 -8.36
C TRP A 263 -16.39 -1.63 -9.87
N SER A 264 -15.53 -0.76 -10.38
CA SER A 264 -15.18 -0.67 -11.82
C SER A 264 -13.81 -1.29 -12.06
N GLU A 265 -13.59 -1.82 -13.25
CA GLU A 265 -12.31 -2.39 -13.65
C GLU A 265 -11.17 -1.34 -13.67
N GLY A 266 -11.50 -0.13 -14.10
CA GLY A 266 -10.50 0.92 -14.29
C GLY A 266 -9.75 0.77 -15.63
N GLU A 267 -8.77 1.65 -15.84
CA GLU A 267 -7.87 1.65 -16.99
C GLU A 267 -6.47 1.18 -16.55
N PRO A 268 -5.63 0.65 -17.44
CA PRO A 268 -4.26 0.30 -17.09
C PRO A 268 -3.48 1.51 -16.54
N PRO A 269 -2.62 1.29 -15.53
CA PRO A 269 -2.27 0.02 -14.87
C PRO A 269 -3.28 -0.43 -13.80
N GLU A 270 -4.38 0.28 -13.61
CA GLU A 270 -5.37 0.10 -12.54
C GLU A 270 -6.51 -0.89 -12.90
N ASN A 271 -6.35 -1.61 -14.00
CA ASN A 271 -7.33 -2.56 -14.55
C ASN A 271 -7.46 -3.84 -13.70
N ILE A 272 -7.86 -3.69 -12.45
CA ILE A 272 -8.17 -4.82 -11.57
C ILE A 272 -9.64 -5.18 -11.75
N SER A 273 -9.92 -6.46 -12.04
CA SER A 273 -11.31 -6.91 -12.17
C SER A 273 -12.10 -6.72 -10.86
N PRO A 274 -13.39 -6.38 -10.95
CA PRO A 274 -14.25 -6.30 -9.79
C PRO A 274 -14.23 -7.57 -8.92
N GLU A 275 -14.15 -8.73 -9.55
CA GLU A 275 -14.08 -10.03 -8.89
C GLU A 275 -12.79 -10.20 -8.09
N SER A 276 -11.65 -9.81 -8.64
CA SER A 276 -10.37 -9.87 -7.92
C SER A 276 -10.35 -8.88 -6.75
N ARG A 277 -10.87 -7.67 -6.90
CA ARG A 277 -11.01 -6.71 -5.78
C ARG A 277 -11.84 -7.30 -4.65
N SER A 278 -13.03 -7.78 -4.97
CA SER A 278 -13.95 -8.37 -3.99
C SER A 278 -13.34 -9.59 -3.29
N LEU A 279 -12.68 -10.47 -4.04
CA LEU A 279 -12.00 -11.65 -3.51
C LEU A 279 -10.94 -11.27 -2.46
N TRP A 280 -10.08 -10.28 -2.76
CA TRP A 280 -9.01 -9.89 -1.84
C TRP A 280 -9.51 -9.13 -0.62
N ILE A 281 -10.57 -8.34 -0.76
CA ILE A 281 -11.25 -7.68 0.37
C ILE A 281 -11.89 -8.74 1.27
N GLU A 282 -12.60 -9.73 0.72
CA GLU A 282 -13.23 -10.81 1.46
C GLU A 282 -12.19 -11.66 2.22
N ARG A 283 -11.06 -12.00 1.56
CA ARG A 283 -9.94 -12.68 2.22
C ARG A 283 -9.49 -11.94 3.48
N GLY A 284 -9.31 -10.62 3.39
CA GLY A 284 -8.94 -9.81 4.53
C GLY A 284 -9.98 -9.81 5.64
N PHE A 285 -11.26 -9.63 5.33
CA PHE A 285 -12.34 -9.65 6.32
C PHE A 285 -12.47 -11.01 7.03
N THR A 286 -12.12 -12.10 6.37
CA THR A 286 -12.20 -13.46 6.91
C THR A 286 -10.88 -13.99 7.48
N ALA A 287 -9.80 -13.21 7.38
CA ALA A 287 -8.43 -13.58 7.76
C ALA A 287 -8.26 -13.93 9.24
N GLN A 288 -9.12 -13.46 10.13
CA GLN A 288 -8.97 -13.58 11.59
C GLN A 288 -7.57 -13.12 12.07
N GLY A 289 -7.04 -12.10 11.43
CA GLY A 289 -5.71 -11.54 11.68
C GLY A 289 -4.55 -12.22 10.96
N ASP A 290 -4.72 -13.39 10.33
CA ASP A 290 -3.66 -14.05 9.56
C ASP A 290 -3.32 -13.24 8.29
N LEU A 291 -2.11 -12.69 8.27
CA LEU A 291 -1.65 -11.85 7.16
C LEU A 291 -1.18 -12.65 5.95
N SER A 292 -0.91 -13.95 6.09
CA SER A 292 -0.43 -14.79 4.98
C SER A 292 -1.45 -14.91 3.84
N VAL A 293 -2.74 -14.79 4.16
CA VAL A 293 -3.82 -14.79 3.16
C VAL A 293 -3.79 -13.56 2.25
N CYS A 294 -3.09 -12.50 2.65
CA CYS A 294 -2.96 -11.26 1.89
C CYS A 294 -1.74 -11.21 0.96
N ASN A 295 -0.97 -12.30 0.86
CA ASN A 295 0.18 -12.34 -0.04
C ASN A 295 -0.25 -12.53 -1.50
N SER A 296 -0.53 -11.42 -2.18
CA SER A 296 -0.92 -11.42 -3.60
C SER A 296 0.24 -11.75 -4.54
N TRP A 297 1.49 -11.64 -4.08
CA TRP A 297 2.69 -11.84 -4.92
C TRP A 297 2.92 -13.30 -5.30
N VAL A 298 2.39 -14.23 -4.51
CA VAL A 298 2.46 -15.67 -4.77
C VAL A 298 1.14 -16.27 -5.30
N ALA A 299 0.11 -15.43 -5.48
CA ALA A 299 -1.19 -15.88 -5.95
C ALA A 299 -1.20 -16.17 -7.46
N ASP A 300 -2.10 -17.04 -7.90
CA ASP A 300 -2.33 -17.31 -9.30
C ASP A 300 -2.80 -16.06 -10.06
N LEU A 301 -2.43 -15.93 -11.34
CA LEU A 301 -2.77 -14.77 -12.17
C LEU A 301 -4.27 -14.51 -12.27
N GLU A 302 -5.10 -15.56 -12.28
CA GLU A 302 -6.57 -15.45 -12.32
C GLU A 302 -7.15 -14.73 -11.09
N GLN A 303 -6.42 -14.71 -9.98
CA GLN A 303 -6.83 -14.07 -8.73
C GLN A 303 -6.36 -12.60 -8.63
N VAL A 304 -5.53 -12.17 -9.55
CA VAL A 304 -4.92 -10.82 -9.57
C VAL A 304 -5.14 -10.11 -10.92
N SER A 305 -6.10 -10.59 -11.69
CA SER A 305 -6.48 -10.02 -13.00
C SER A 305 -7.42 -8.85 -12.85
#